data_d04f48126e48852c5490f49b51a419dc
#
_entry.id   d04f48126e48852c5490f49b51a419dc
#
_cell.length_a   1.000
_cell.length_b   1.000
_cell.length_c   1.000
_cell.angle_alpha   90.00
_cell.angle_beta   90.00
_cell.angle_gamma   90.00
#
_symmetry.space_group_name_H-M   'P 1'
#
loop_
_entity.id
_entity.type
_entity.pdbx_description
1 polymer ?
#
loop_
_entity_poly.entity_id
_entity_poly.type
_entity_poly.pdbx_seq_one_letter_code
_entity_poly.pdbx_strand_id
1 'polypeptide(L)' 'MRGTTTQQRARVLRRLLARTYDPGKGADPENIADMLTDLRHLCDVQGLDFGECDRIAYQNYLSEMATQSMDVD' A
#
# COMPACT_ATOMS: atom_id res chain seq x y z
N MET A 1 2.51 -8.13 9.00
CA MET A 1 1.09 -7.83 8.79
C MET A 1 0.29 -8.96 8.21
N ARG A 2 0.93 -10.08 7.93
CA ARG A 2 0.20 -11.28 7.50
C ARG A 2 -0.69 -11.76 8.63
N GLY A 3 -1.91 -12.19 8.33
CA GLY A 3 -2.90 -12.58 9.31
C GLY A 3 -3.87 -11.51 9.72
N THR A 4 -3.59 -10.24 9.37
CA THR A 4 -4.54 -9.15 9.61
C THR A 4 -5.47 -9.01 8.42
N THR A 5 -6.64 -8.43 8.66
CA THR A 5 -7.59 -8.18 7.57
C THR A 5 -7.09 -7.04 6.68
N THR A 6 -7.63 -6.99 5.46
CA THR A 6 -7.32 -5.90 4.54
C THR A 6 -7.72 -4.54 5.13
N GLN A 7 -8.85 -4.50 5.84
CA GLN A 7 -9.31 -3.26 6.48
C GLN A 7 -8.35 -2.81 7.56
N GLN A 8 -7.82 -3.74 8.35
CA GLN A 8 -6.84 -3.41 9.39
C GLN A 8 -5.57 -2.87 8.78
N ARG A 9 -5.09 -3.49 7.71
CA ARG A 9 -3.89 -3.03 7.01
C ARG A 9 -4.11 -1.65 6.38
N ALA A 10 -5.29 -1.43 5.83
CA ALA A 10 -5.63 -0.12 5.24
C ALA A 10 -5.64 0.97 6.32
N ARG A 11 -6.14 0.66 7.53
CA ARG A 11 -6.12 1.63 8.63
C ARG A 11 -4.71 1.99 9.05
N VAL A 12 -3.82 0.99 9.11
CA VAL A 12 -2.42 1.23 9.45
C VAL A 12 -1.78 2.17 8.43
N LEU A 13 -2.03 1.92 7.16
CA LEU A 13 -1.48 2.76 6.09
C LEU A 13 -2.07 4.16 6.11
N ARG A 14 -3.37 4.29 6.42
CA ARG A 14 -3.99 5.61 6.54
C ARG A 14 -3.34 6.43 7.63
N ARG A 15 -3.07 5.81 8.78
CA ARG A 15 -2.38 6.48 9.89
C ARG A 15 -0.97 6.89 9.49
N LEU A 16 -0.28 6.01 8.77
CA LEU A 16 1.07 6.30 8.28
C LEU A 16 1.06 7.48 7.32
N LEU A 17 0.11 7.53 6.41
CA LEU A 17 -0.04 8.63 5.47
C LEU A 17 -0.29 9.95 6.21
N ALA A 18 -1.21 9.94 7.18
CA ALA A 18 -1.53 11.14 7.95
C ALA A 18 -0.34 11.62 8.78
N ARG A 19 0.51 10.69 9.23
CA ARG A 19 1.69 11.04 10.03
C ARG A 19 2.83 11.56 9.19
N THR A 20 2.97 11.06 7.97
CA THR A 20 4.12 11.33 7.10
C THR A 20 3.87 12.48 6.14
N TYR A 21 2.64 12.62 5.68
CA TYR A 21 2.27 13.63 4.68
C TYR A 21 1.31 14.64 5.29
N ASP A 22 0.30 15.05 4.53
CA ASP A 22 -0.64 16.06 5.01
C ASP A 22 -1.74 15.41 5.86
N PRO A 23 -1.76 15.64 7.19
CA PRO A 23 -2.78 15.02 8.05
C PRO A 23 -4.21 15.44 7.70
N GLY A 24 -4.38 16.62 7.13
CA GLY A 24 -5.70 17.12 6.75
C GLY A 24 -6.30 16.41 5.56
N LYS A 25 -5.46 15.73 4.77
CA LYS A 25 -5.90 15.03 3.56
C LYS A 25 -6.10 13.54 3.76
N GLY A 26 -5.42 12.96 4.75
CA GLY A 26 -5.54 11.53 5.02
C GLY A 26 -5.14 10.68 3.82
N ALA A 27 -6.04 9.82 3.37
CA ALA A 27 -5.76 8.89 2.27
C ALA A 27 -6.25 9.41 0.92
N ASP A 28 -6.12 10.71 0.67
CA ASP A 28 -6.52 11.25 -0.62
C ASP A 28 -5.46 10.95 -1.70
N PRO A 29 -5.80 11.20 -2.99
CA PRO A 29 -4.89 10.87 -4.08
C PRO A 29 -3.52 11.53 -3.98
N GLU A 30 -3.43 12.74 -3.46
CA GLU A 30 -2.14 13.43 -3.34
C GLU A 30 -1.22 12.72 -2.36
N ASN A 31 -1.73 12.37 -1.19
CA ASN A 31 -0.93 11.67 -0.19
C ASN A 31 -0.54 10.26 -0.67
N ILE A 32 -1.43 9.58 -1.36
CA ILE A 32 -1.12 8.26 -1.92
C ILE A 32 -0.04 8.38 -3.00
N ALA A 33 -0.15 9.38 -3.87
CA ALA A 33 0.85 9.61 -4.91
C ALA A 33 2.20 9.96 -4.30
N ASP A 34 2.22 10.76 -3.23
CA ASP A 34 3.45 11.10 -2.52
C ASP A 34 4.11 9.86 -1.94
N MET A 35 3.33 8.97 -1.34
CA MET A 35 3.86 7.71 -0.81
C MET A 35 4.45 6.84 -1.91
N LEU A 36 3.76 6.74 -3.05
CA LEU A 36 4.26 5.96 -4.18
C LEU A 36 5.55 6.56 -4.74
N THR A 37 5.63 7.89 -4.79
CA THR A 37 6.84 8.58 -5.23
C THR A 37 8.01 8.24 -4.29
N ASP A 38 7.78 8.29 -2.99
CA ASP A 38 8.81 7.98 -2.01
C ASP A 38 9.22 6.53 -2.07
N LEU A 39 8.29 5.61 -2.34
CA LEU A 39 8.62 4.20 -2.53
C LEU A 39 9.53 3.99 -3.74
N ARG A 40 9.32 4.75 -4.81
CA ARG A 40 10.21 4.69 -5.97
C ARG A 40 11.62 5.15 -5.61
N HIS A 41 11.72 6.25 -4.86
CA HIS A 41 13.02 6.73 -4.40
C HIS A 41 13.70 5.73 -3.48
N LEU A 42 12.94 5.12 -2.58
CA LEU A 42 13.48 4.09 -1.69
C LEU A 42 14.05 2.92 -2.48
N CYS A 43 13.32 2.46 -3.52
CA CYS A 43 13.81 1.39 -4.36
C CYS A 43 15.12 1.78 -5.05
N ASP A 44 15.22 3.00 -5.54
CA ASP A 44 16.45 3.48 -6.17
C ASP A 44 17.62 3.45 -5.19
N VAL A 45 17.40 3.94 -3.98
CA VAL A 45 18.44 3.97 -2.96
C VAL A 45 18.91 2.57 -2.58
N GLN A 46 17.97 1.62 -2.53
CA GLN A 46 18.26 0.23 -2.15
C GLN A 46 18.72 -0.62 -3.33
N GLY A 47 18.76 -0.07 -4.53
CA GLY A 47 19.13 -0.86 -5.71
C GLY A 47 18.07 -1.85 -6.13
N LEU A 48 16.80 -1.57 -5.83
CA LEU A 48 15.67 -2.45 -6.18
C LEU A 48 14.94 -1.89 -7.38
N ASP A 49 14.35 -2.80 -8.16
CA ASP A 49 13.50 -2.42 -9.30
C ASP A 49 12.06 -2.23 -8.80
N PHE A 50 11.62 -0.98 -8.77
CA PHE A 50 10.26 -0.67 -8.33
C PHE A 50 9.22 -1.39 -9.20
N GLY A 51 9.43 -1.46 -10.51
CA GLY A 51 8.49 -2.14 -11.41
C GLY A 51 8.27 -3.59 -11.04
N GLU A 52 9.35 -4.28 -10.65
CA GLU A 52 9.27 -5.66 -10.19
C GLU A 52 8.48 -5.76 -8.88
N CYS A 53 8.77 -4.87 -7.93
CA CYS A 53 8.04 -4.83 -6.67
C CYS A 53 6.55 -4.55 -6.90
N ASP A 54 6.25 -3.63 -7.81
CA ASP A 54 4.87 -3.26 -8.14
C ASP A 54 4.14 -4.44 -8.80
N ARG A 55 4.81 -5.17 -9.67
CA ARG A 55 4.23 -6.35 -10.30
C ARG A 55 3.86 -7.40 -9.26
N ILE A 56 4.76 -7.66 -8.33
CA ILE A 56 4.51 -8.61 -7.23
C ILE A 56 3.34 -8.13 -6.37
N ALA A 57 3.34 -6.84 -6.06
CA ALA A 57 2.28 -6.23 -5.24
C ALA A 57 0.92 -6.38 -5.91
N TYR A 58 0.86 -6.17 -7.22
CA TYR A 58 -0.39 -6.32 -7.95
C TYR A 58 -0.89 -7.75 -7.93
N GLN A 59 0.00 -8.72 -8.10
CA GLN A 59 -0.36 -10.13 -8.02
C GLN A 59 -0.89 -10.49 -6.63
N ASN A 60 -0.23 -9.98 -5.59
CA ASN A 60 -0.70 -10.19 -4.22
C ASN A 60 -2.08 -9.57 -4.00
N TYR A 61 -2.28 -8.38 -4.53
CA TYR A 61 -3.55 -7.69 -4.43
C TYR A 61 -4.68 -8.52 -5.06
N LEU A 62 -4.46 -9.02 -6.28
CA LEU A 62 -5.46 -9.84 -6.95
C LEU A 62 -5.75 -11.13 -6.19
N SER A 63 -4.72 -11.76 -5.66
CA SER A 63 -4.86 -12.99 -4.88
C SER A 63 -5.66 -12.73 -3.61
N GLU A 64 -5.37 -11.64 -2.92
CA GLU A 64 -6.06 -11.29 -1.68
C GLU A 64 -7.51 -10.90 -1.95
N MET A 65 -7.78 -10.23 -3.05
CA MET A 65 -9.16 -9.90 -3.43
C MET A 65 -9.98 -11.16 -3.68
N ALA A 66 -9.41 -12.14 -4.37
CA ALA A 66 -10.09 -13.39 -4.63
C ALA A 66 -10.42 -14.12 -3.32
N THR A 67 -9.46 -14.12 -2.39
CA THR A 67 -9.66 -14.74 -1.07
C THR A 67 -10.74 -14.02 -0.28
N GLN A 68 -10.73 -12.69 -0.30
CA GLN A 68 -11.75 -11.90 0.39
C GLN A 68 -13.14 -12.17 -0.15
N SER A 69 -13.28 -12.28 -1.47
CA SER A 69 -14.57 -12.59 -2.08
C SER A 69 -15.11 -13.94 -1.61
N MET A 70 -14.21 -14.89 -1.34
CA MET A 70 -14.60 -16.19 -0.82
C MET A 70 -14.96 -16.15 0.66
N ASP A 71 -14.34 -15.22 1.41
CA ASP A 71 -14.52 -15.13 2.86
C ASP A 71 -15.75 -14.32 3.27
N VAL A 72 -16.31 -13.55 2.36
CA VAL A 72 -17.42 -12.64 2.67
C VAL A 72 -18.73 -13.39 2.88
N ASP A 73 -18.78 -14.63 2.54
CA ASP A 73 -19.97 -15.46 2.78
C ASP A 73 -20.13 -15.80 4.28
#